data_13120c1477bd33835f32050a05e5b9df
#
_entry.id   13120c1477bd33835f32050a05e5b9df
#
_cell.length_a   1.000
_cell.length_b   1.000
_cell.length_c   1.000
_cell.angle_alpha   90.00
_cell.angle_beta   90.00
_cell.angle_gamma   90.00
#
_symmetry.space_group_name_H-M   'P 1'
#
loop_
_entity.id
_entity.type
_entity.pdbx_description
1 polymer ?
#
loop_
_entity_poly.entity_id
_entity_poly.type
_entity_poly.pdbx_seq_one_letter_code
_entity_poly.pdbx_strand_id
1 'polypeptide(L)'
;GAAAMRYTEARLSKLAEEMLRDIEKDTVDMQLNFDDSLKEPVVLPCRFPNLLVNGASGIAVGMATNMPTHNLGEVIDGCVAYVKNAVERIQNPEVEPITVAELMEHIKAPDFPTGGTIYGYQGVRDAYETGRGRIIIRSKAEIETEDNGRERIVIGELPYGVVKSDLVKNIADLVNDKKIEGISGISDQSKRDVRVIIEIKRDANAQVVLNKLYKYTALQSSFSVNSIALVKGRPMLLNLHDMVANFIEHRMDVVIRRTKYDLRKAEERAHILEGLIIAVDNIDEVVRIIRASRTPAEAQSNLEVRFGLDNLQSKAIVDMRLSQLTGLRIEELKQEYAKLQELIQYLNELLNNETKRYEVIENELIEIKEKYADERRTRIIKMATEFNPEDMYADDDMVITISHLGYIKRTPLTEFRQQGRGGVGAKASAARDEDFIEYVHQANMHSTMMFFTEQGRLYWIKVYDIPEGNRQSKGRALQNMINIQKGDKVCAFIHVKNLNDQEYVDNHYLIFATKDGLMKKTTLESYSRPRA
;
A
#
# COMPACT_ATOMS: atom_id res chain seq x y z
N GLY A 1 -11.03 -1.45 30.92
CA GLY A 1 -10.20 -0.28 30.64
C GLY A 1 -8.72 -0.64 30.71
N ALA A 2 -7.85 0.21 30.18
CA ALA A 2 -6.39 -0.01 30.25
C ALA A 2 -5.91 0.01 31.70
N ALA A 3 -4.92 -0.82 32.04
CA ALA A 3 -4.26 -0.79 33.34
C ALA A 3 -3.51 0.53 33.55
N ALA A 4 -3.34 0.93 34.82
CA ALA A 4 -2.50 2.09 35.12
C ALA A 4 -1.04 1.84 34.69
N MET A 5 -0.35 2.88 34.23
CA MET A 5 1.03 2.77 33.69
C MET A 5 2.02 2.07 34.64
N ARG A 6 1.82 2.20 35.97
CA ARG A 6 2.66 1.53 36.98
C ARG A 6 2.59 0.00 36.97
N TYR A 7 1.61 -0.57 36.28
CA TYR A 7 1.45 -2.03 36.14
C TYR A 7 1.82 -2.55 34.74
N THR A 8 2.38 -1.68 33.89
CA THR A 8 2.75 -2.04 32.52
C THR A 8 4.24 -1.84 32.30
N GLU A 9 4.84 -2.73 31.55
CA GLU A 9 6.21 -2.64 31.06
C GLU A 9 6.20 -2.54 29.55
N ALA A 10 7.13 -1.76 28.99
CA ALA A 10 7.36 -1.68 27.56
C ALA A 10 8.80 -2.10 27.25
N ARG A 11 8.97 -2.84 26.16
CA ARG A 11 10.28 -3.27 25.65
C ARG A 11 10.31 -3.05 24.13
N LEU A 12 11.49 -2.80 23.60
CA LEU A 12 11.70 -2.77 22.16
C LEU A 12 11.46 -4.17 21.57
N SER A 13 10.84 -4.21 20.41
CA SER A 13 10.83 -5.43 19.61
C SER A 13 12.23 -5.70 19.05
N LYS A 14 12.52 -6.97 18.73
CA LYS A 14 13.83 -7.36 18.16
C LYS A 14 14.16 -6.60 16.87
N LEU A 15 13.15 -6.34 16.03
CA LEU A 15 13.34 -5.55 14.82
C LEU A 15 13.63 -4.06 15.14
N ALA A 16 13.00 -3.51 16.19
CA ALA A 16 13.30 -2.14 16.64
C ALA A 16 14.73 -2.00 17.18
N GLU A 17 15.30 -3.05 17.80
CA GLU A 17 16.69 -3.06 18.22
C GLU A 17 17.66 -2.93 17.03
N GLU A 18 17.31 -3.49 15.86
CA GLU A 18 18.09 -3.35 14.63
C GLU A 18 18.11 -1.90 14.07
N MET A 19 17.15 -1.07 14.47
CA MET A 19 17.16 0.37 14.13
C MET A 19 18.21 1.15 14.91
N LEU A 20 18.56 0.69 16.12
CA LEU A 20 19.51 1.34 17.04
C LEU A 20 20.89 0.68 17.05
N ARG A 21 21.09 -0.39 16.30
CA ARG A 21 22.32 -1.16 16.34
C ARG A 21 23.53 -0.32 15.95
N ASP A 22 24.60 -0.46 16.71
CA ASP A 22 25.86 0.28 16.55
C ASP A 22 25.73 1.81 16.75
N ILE A 23 24.68 2.31 17.41
CA ILE A 23 24.51 3.75 17.68
C ILE A 23 25.61 4.31 18.58
N GLU A 24 26.19 3.47 19.44
CA GLU A 24 27.29 3.80 20.35
C GLU A 24 28.66 3.90 19.65
N LYS A 25 28.74 3.57 18.36
CA LYS A 25 29.99 3.55 17.59
C LYS A 25 30.18 4.78 16.68
N ASP A 26 29.68 5.92 17.08
CA ASP A 26 29.74 7.19 16.33
C ASP A 26 29.21 7.08 14.88
N THR A 27 28.23 6.20 14.66
CA THR A 27 27.70 5.88 13.31
C THR A 27 26.81 6.97 12.72
N VAL A 28 26.25 7.84 13.57
CA VAL A 28 25.35 8.93 13.18
C VAL A 28 25.69 10.20 13.96
N ASP A 29 25.28 11.34 13.39
CA ASP A 29 25.44 12.63 14.06
C ASP A 29 24.46 12.76 15.20
N MET A 30 24.92 13.40 16.29
CA MET A 30 24.16 13.67 17.49
C MET A 30 23.93 15.17 17.64
N GLN A 31 22.75 15.56 18.05
CA GLN A 31 22.38 16.95 18.40
C GLN A 31 21.89 17.03 19.84
N LEU A 32 21.80 18.23 20.38
CA LEU A 32 21.17 18.46 21.69
C LEU A 32 19.64 18.30 21.53
N ASN A 33 19.00 17.73 22.55
CA ASN A 33 17.56 17.66 22.66
C ASN A 33 16.95 19.06 22.95
N PHE A 34 15.61 19.12 23.04
CA PHE A 34 14.89 20.38 23.20
C PHE A 34 15.35 21.28 24.37
N ASP A 35 15.74 20.68 25.50
CA ASP A 35 16.17 21.38 26.71
C ASP A 35 17.70 21.43 26.90
N ASP A 36 18.46 21.02 25.89
CA ASP A 36 19.93 20.95 25.90
C ASP A 36 20.52 20.04 27.00
N SER A 37 19.70 19.20 27.62
CA SER A 37 20.11 18.34 28.73
C SER A 37 20.79 17.05 28.29
N LEU A 38 20.39 16.51 27.10
CA LEU A 38 20.85 15.25 26.54
C LEU A 38 21.17 15.40 25.07
N LYS A 39 21.88 14.44 24.52
CA LYS A 39 22.11 14.31 23.08
C LYS A 39 21.16 13.27 22.50
N GLU A 40 20.62 13.57 21.32
CA GLU A 40 19.79 12.66 20.53
C GLU A 40 20.36 12.50 19.11
N PRO A 41 20.14 11.35 18.46
CA PRO A 41 20.61 11.17 17.10
C PRO A 41 19.77 12.00 16.10
N VAL A 42 20.43 12.60 15.12
CA VAL A 42 19.77 13.31 14.01
C VAL A 42 19.01 12.31 13.13
N VAL A 43 19.56 11.13 12.93
CA VAL A 43 18.99 10.01 12.18
C VAL A 43 19.48 8.70 12.82
N LEU A 44 18.66 7.65 12.78
CA LEU A 44 19.04 6.35 13.33
C LEU A 44 19.95 5.56 12.38
N PRO A 45 20.92 4.77 12.92
CA PRO A 45 21.78 3.90 12.09
C PRO A 45 21.04 2.62 11.64
N CYS A 46 19.84 2.76 11.16
CA CYS A 46 18.92 1.67 10.86
C CYS A 46 19.49 0.69 9.83
N ARG A 47 19.45 -0.62 10.12
CA ARG A 47 19.96 -1.67 9.22
C ARG A 47 19.03 -2.05 8.08
N PHE A 48 17.80 -1.55 8.08
CA PHE A 48 16.80 -1.77 7.03
C PHE A 48 16.09 -0.45 6.69
N PRO A 49 15.51 -0.30 5.50
CA PRO A 49 14.89 0.95 5.07
C PRO A 49 13.53 1.18 5.74
N ASN A 50 13.56 1.57 7.00
CA ASN A 50 12.37 1.72 7.86
C ASN A 50 11.31 2.67 7.28
N LEU A 51 11.72 3.74 6.59
CA LEU A 51 10.79 4.68 5.98
C LEU A 51 9.91 4.02 4.92
N LEU A 52 10.46 3.12 4.10
CA LEU A 52 9.69 2.32 3.14
C LEU A 52 8.86 1.25 3.83
N VAL A 53 9.43 0.53 4.80
CA VAL A 53 8.76 -0.60 5.46
C VAL A 53 7.57 -0.13 6.28
N ASN A 54 7.75 0.85 7.17
CA ASN A 54 6.71 1.31 8.07
C ASN A 54 5.93 2.52 7.55
N GLY A 55 6.40 3.16 6.48
CA GLY A 55 5.79 4.37 5.95
C GLY A 55 5.89 5.56 6.91
N ALA A 56 5.27 6.64 6.52
CA ALA A 56 5.16 7.85 7.35
C ALA A 56 3.92 8.65 6.95
N SER A 57 3.27 9.28 7.92
CA SER A 57 2.18 10.22 7.68
C SER A 57 2.32 11.39 8.63
N GLY A 58 2.32 12.60 8.10
CA GLY A 58 2.45 13.79 8.92
C GLY A 58 2.20 15.09 8.16
N ILE A 59 1.84 16.12 8.91
CA ILE A 59 1.55 17.45 8.40
C ILE A 59 2.54 18.42 9.03
N ALA A 60 3.27 19.16 8.21
CA ALA A 60 4.16 20.23 8.61
C ALA A 60 3.68 21.57 8.03
N VAL A 61 4.36 22.66 8.38
CA VAL A 61 4.06 23.97 7.78
C VAL A 61 4.50 23.98 6.32
N GLY A 62 3.55 24.19 5.43
CA GLY A 62 3.80 24.27 3.99
C GLY A 62 4.03 22.94 3.27
N MET A 63 4.01 21.80 3.96
CA MET A 63 4.18 20.47 3.36
C MET A 63 3.50 19.37 4.17
N ALA A 64 3.22 18.25 3.51
CA ALA A 64 2.72 17.04 4.16
C ALA A 64 3.38 15.82 3.52
N THR A 65 3.57 14.77 4.30
CA THR A 65 4.01 13.46 3.79
C THR A 65 2.96 12.41 4.06
N ASN A 66 2.81 11.47 3.15
CA ASN A 66 1.96 10.31 3.30
C ASN A 66 2.55 9.15 2.49
N MET A 67 3.38 8.36 3.15
CA MET A 67 4.07 7.22 2.56
C MET A 67 3.42 5.92 3.00
N PRO A 68 3.09 5.00 2.09
CA PRO A 68 2.52 3.71 2.45
C PRO A 68 3.58 2.78 3.04
N THR A 69 3.10 1.77 3.76
CA THR A 69 3.91 0.66 4.26
C THR A 69 4.24 -0.34 3.15
N HIS A 70 5.35 -1.08 3.31
CA HIS A 70 5.80 -2.09 2.35
C HIS A 70 6.20 -3.39 3.05
N ASN A 71 6.25 -4.48 2.28
CA ASN A 71 6.75 -5.76 2.75
C ASN A 71 8.27 -5.70 2.94
N LEU A 72 8.76 -6.10 4.12
CA LEU A 72 10.18 -6.04 4.47
C LEU A 72 11.03 -6.87 3.49
N GLY A 73 10.60 -8.08 3.16
CA GLY A 73 11.33 -8.96 2.24
C GLY A 73 11.47 -8.37 0.85
N GLU A 74 10.39 -7.81 0.30
CA GLU A 74 10.39 -7.17 -1.02
C GLU A 74 11.30 -5.93 -1.06
N VAL A 75 11.25 -5.11 -0.02
CA VAL A 75 12.08 -3.89 0.07
C VAL A 75 13.56 -4.26 0.16
N ILE A 76 13.90 -5.28 0.95
CA ILE A 76 15.28 -5.76 1.05
C ILE A 76 15.75 -6.32 -0.31
N ASP A 77 14.93 -7.08 -1.01
CA ASP A 77 15.28 -7.59 -2.35
C ASP A 77 15.54 -6.44 -3.33
N GLY A 78 14.76 -5.38 -3.29
CA GLY A 78 15.01 -4.17 -4.07
C GLY A 78 16.33 -3.48 -3.70
N CYS A 79 16.64 -3.38 -2.41
CA CYS A 79 17.92 -2.82 -1.94
C CYS A 79 19.12 -3.69 -2.37
N VAL A 80 18.99 -5.00 -2.29
CA VAL A 80 20.03 -5.95 -2.75
C VAL A 80 20.24 -5.83 -4.27
N ALA A 81 19.16 -5.71 -5.05
CA ALA A 81 19.26 -5.47 -6.49
C ALA A 81 20.00 -4.15 -6.80
N TYR A 82 19.71 -3.09 -6.06
CA TYR A 82 20.41 -1.82 -6.16
C TYR A 82 21.91 -1.96 -5.86
N VAL A 83 22.27 -2.63 -4.76
CA VAL A 83 23.66 -2.86 -4.36
C VAL A 83 24.41 -3.66 -5.42
N LYS A 84 23.83 -4.71 -5.97
CA LYS A 84 24.44 -5.51 -7.05
C LYS A 84 24.71 -4.68 -8.30
N ASN A 85 23.73 -3.88 -8.72
CA ASN A 85 23.92 -2.96 -9.85
C ASN A 85 25.04 -1.93 -9.56
N ALA A 86 25.11 -1.41 -8.34
CA ALA A 86 26.18 -0.48 -7.95
C ALA A 86 27.57 -1.14 -8.01
N VAL A 87 27.70 -2.39 -7.57
CA VAL A 87 28.97 -3.16 -7.68
C VAL A 87 29.33 -3.43 -9.13
N GLU A 88 28.39 -3.84 -9.96
CA GLU A 88 28.61 -4.05 -11.39
C GLU A 88 29.11 -2.76 -12.08
N ARG A 89 28.54 -1.61 -11.72
CA ARG A 89 28.95 -0.30 -12.25
C ARG A 89 30.36 0.13 -11.83
N ILE A 90 30.81 -0.30 -10.65
CA ILE A 90 32.22 -0.09 -10.23
C ILE A 90 33.17 -0.89 -11.14
N GLN A 91 32.78 -2.11 -11.51
CA GLN A 91 33.57 -2.99 -12.36
C GLN A 91 33.48 -2.63 -13.85
N ASN A 92 32.30 -2.20 -14.29
CA ASN A 92 32.03 -1.80 -15.67
C ASN A 92 31.18 -0.51 -15.70
N PRO A 93 31.79 0.66 -15.92
CA PRO A 93 31.11 1.95 -15.99
C PRO A 93 30.07 2.10 -17.12
N GLU A 94 30.00 1.17 -18.08
CA GLU A 94 29.00 1.17 -19.14
C GLU A 94 27.65 0.60 -18.69
N VAL A 95 27.61 -0.05 -17.52
CA VAL A 95 26.36 -0.55 -16.95
C VAL A 95 25.48 0.61 -16.52
N GLU A 96 24.25 0.64 -17.02
CA GLU A 96 23.27 1.67 -16.66
C GLU A 96 22.82 1.55 -15.19
N PRO A 97 22.48 2.67 -14.55
CA PRO A 97 21.88 2.65 -13.22
C PRO A 97 20.56 1.87 -13.22
N ILE A 98 20.30 1.13 -12.14
CA ILE A 98 19.03 0.43 -11.97
C ILE A 98 17.86 1.40 -12.07
N THR A 99 16.85 1.05 -12.84
CA THR A 99 15.66 1.86 -13.08
C THR A 99 14.58 1.61 -12.02
N VAL A 100 13.60 2.53 -11.92
CA VAL A 100 12.41 2.32 -11.09
C VAL A 100 11.65 1.05 -11.52
N ALA A 101 11.55 0.79 -12.82
CA ALA A 101 10.86 -0.40 -13.34
C ALA A 101 11.53 -1.71 -12.87
N GLU A 102 12.85 -1.78 -12.89
CA GLU A 102 13.60 -2.94 -12.37
C GLU A 102 13.43 -3.09 -10.86
N LEU A 103 13.44 -1.99 -10.10
CA LEU A 103 13.15 -2.05 -8.66
C LEU A 103 11.72 -2.55 -8.38
N MET A 104 10.76 -2.22 -9.24
CA MET A 104 9.37 -2.68 -9.14
C MET A 104 9.19 -4.19 -9.39
N GLU A 105 10.17 -4.86 -9.97
CA GLU A 105 10.16 -6.33 -10.06
C GLU A 105 10.31 -6.96 -8.67
N HIS A 106 11.02 -6.32 -7.77
CA HIS A 106 11.23 -6.74 -6.39
C HIS A 106 10.20 -6.12 -5.44
N ILE A 107 10.03 -4.80 -5.48
CA ILE A 107 9.08 -4.02 -4.65
C ILE A 107 7.80 -3.83 -5.46
N LYS A 108 6.91 -4.81 -5.41
CA LYS A 108 5.77 -4.91 -6.33
C LYS A 108 4.72 -3.82 -6.11
N ALA A 109 4.41 -3.52 -4.86
CA ALA A 109 3.43 -2.52 -4.44
C ALA A 109 3.51 -2.30 -2.92
N PRO A 110 2.88 -1.28 -2.36
CA PRO A 110 2.66 -1.19 -0.92
C PRO A 110 2.04 -2.45 -0.33
N ASP A 111 2.36 -2.73 0.92
CA ASP A 111 1.82 -3.85 1.69
C ASP A 111 1.29 -3.30 3.03
N PHE A 112 -0.02 -3.33 3.18
CA PHE A 112 -0.67 -2.73 4.34
C PHE A 112 -0.85 -3.76 5.46
N PRO A 113 -0.64 -3.39 6.73
CA PRO A 113 -0.79 -4.30 7.87
C PRO A 113 -2.23 -4.82 8.04
N THR A 114 -3.21 -4.12 7.48
CA THR A 114 -4.62 -4.51 7.47
C THR A 114 -5.00 -5.41 6.30
N GLY A 115 -4.07 -5.74 5.40
CA GLY A 115 -4.33 -6.53 4.20
C GLY A 115 -5.09 -5.74 3.13
N GLY A 116 -6.20 -6.30 2.67
CA GLY A 116 -7.00 -5.73 1.59
C GLY A 116 -6.43 -6.02 0.19
N THR A 117 -6.96 -5.34 -0.79
CA THR A 117 -6.58 -5.53 -2.20
C THR A 117 -6.33 -4.20 -2.88
N ILE A 118 -5.14 -4.02 -3.43
CA ILE A 118 -4.86 -2.91 -4.35
C ILE A 118 -5.57 -3.19 -5.66
N TYR A 119 -6.46 -2.28 -6.05
CA TYR A 119 -7.30 -2.41 -7.24
C TYR A 119 -6.89 -1.43 -8.32
N GLY A 120 -6.21 -1.94 -9.35
CA GLY A 120 -5.55 -1.14 -10.38
C GLY A 120 -4.11 -0.77 -10.01
N TYR A 121 -3.21 -0.84 -10.99
CA TYR A 121 -1.77 -0.70 -10.76
C TYR A 121 -1.21 0.68 -11.14
N GLN A 122 -2.00 1.51 -11.84
CA GLN A 122 -1.52 2.81 -12.32
C GLN A 122 -1.10 3.73 -11.17
N GLY A 123 -1.91 3.80 -10.10
CA GLY A 123 -1.58 4.64 -8.93
C GLY A 123 -0.30 4.20 -8.20
N VAL A 124 0.03 2.91 -8.21
CA VAL A 124 1.31 2.39 -7.67
C VAL A 124 2.46 2.83 -8.56
N ARG A 125 2.32 2.69 -9.88
CA ARG A 125 3.34 3.11 -10.85
C ARG A 125 3.63 4.61 -10.72
N ASP A 126 2.59 5.44 -10.73
CA ASP A 126 2.72 6.89 -10.57
C ASP A 126 3.45 7.24 -9.27
N ALA A 127 3.08 6.60 -8.16
CA ALA A 127 3.72 6.81 -6.86
C ALA A 127 5.22 6.45 -6.87
N TYR A 128 5.59 5.36 -7.51
CA TYR A 128 6.97 4.89 -7.55
C TYR A 128 7.84 5.68 -8.55
N GLU A 129 7.28 6.11 -9.67
CA GLU A 129 7.98 6.91 -10.68
C GLU A 129 8.13 8.38 -10.27
N THR A 130 7.12 8.95 -9.62
CA THR A 130 7.05 10.41 -9.38
C THR A 130 7.07 10.80 -7.89
N GLY A 131 6.90 9.86 -6.97
CA GLY A 131 6.69 10.12 -5.55
C GLY A 131 5.24 10.53 -5.20
N ARG A 132 4.33 10.61 -6.18
CA ARG A 132 2.92 10.92 -5.98
C ARG A 132 2.05 9.95 -6.76
N GLY A 133 0.98 9.47 -6.12
CA GLY A 133 0.03 8.58 -6.76
C GLY A 133 -1.20 8.35 -5.92
N ARG A 134 -2.28 7.92 -6.55
CA ARG A 134 -3.52 7.56 -5.86
C ARG A 134 -3.75 6.06 -5.99
N ILE A 135 -3.57 5.33 -4.89
CA ILE A 135 -3.73 3.88 -4.83
C ILE A 135 -5.14 3.58 -4.34
N ILE A 136 -5.88 2.77 -5.09
CA ILE A 136 -7.22 2.32 -4.70
C ILE A 136 -7.09 1.01 -3.94
N ILE A 137 -7.69 0.96 -2.75
CA ILE A 137 -7.67 -0.20 -1.87
C ILE A 137 -9.11 -0.64 -1.62
N ARG A 138 -9.38 -1.92 -1.85
CA ARG A 138 -10.65 -2.59 -1.55
C ARG A 138 -10.51 -3.51 -0.36
N SER A 139 -11.57 -3.62 0.41
CA SER A 139 -11.73 -4.69 1.40
C SER A 139 -11.64 -6.06 0.76
N LYS A 140 -11.19 -7.04 1.52
CA LYS A 140 -11.43 -8.44 1.18
C LYS A 140 -12.86 -8.78 1.55
N ALA A 141 -13.73 -8.86 0.55
CA ALA A 141 -15.13 -9.21 0.70
C ALA A 141 -15.45 -10.42 -0.18
N GLU A 142 -16.11 -11.41 0.39
CA GLU A 142 -16.47 -12.66 -0.26
C GLU A 142 -17.97 -12.86 -0.14
N ILE A 143 -18.60 -13.37 -1.21
CA ILE A 143 -20.02 -13.74 -1.22
C ILE A 143 -20.10 -15.21 -0.84
N GLU A 144 -20.76 -15.51 0.26
CA GLU A 144 -21.04 -16.87 0.71
C GLU A 144 -22.53 -17.17 0.52
N THR A 145 -22.82 -18.38 0.04
CA THR A 145 -24.20 -18.90 -0.05
C THR A 145 -24.41 -19.91 1.08
N GLU A 146 -25.42 -19.69 1.90
CA GLU A 146 -25.82 -20.61 2.97
C GLU A 146 -26.59 -21.82 2.42
N ASP A 147 -26.70 -22.87 3.19
CA ASP A 147 -27.45 -24.11 2.83
C ASP A 147 -28.93 -23.85 2.50
N ASN A 148 -29.50 -22.77 3.03
CA ASN A 148 -30.86 -22.34 2.77
C ASN A 148 -31.00 -21.51 1.47
N GLY A 149 -29.94 -21.35 0.70
CA GLY A 149 -29.88 -20.55 -0.54
C GLY A 149 -29.82 -19.04 -0.33
N ARG A 150 -29.66 -18.55 0.92
CA ARG A 150 -29.43 -17.13 1.19
C ARG A 150 -27.98 -16.76 0.93
N GLU A 151 -27.76 -15.60 0.34
CA GLU A 151 -26.44 -15.02 0.14
C GLU A 151 -26.10 -14.05 1.26
N ARG A 152 -24.83 -13.99 1.61
CA ARG A 152 -24.27 -13.00 2.51
C ARG A 152 -22.91 -12.53 2.03
N ILE A 153 -22.57 -11.29 2.35
CA ILE A 153 -21.25 -10.73 2.09
C ILE A 153 -20.45 -10.79 3.39
N VAL A 154 -19.30 -11.45 3.35
CA VAL A 154 -18.39 -11.56 4.50
C VAL A 154 -17.17 -10.70 4.23
N ILE A 155 -16.94 -9.71 5.10
CA ILE A 155 -15.79 -8.81 5.04
C ILE A 155 -14.75 -9.30 6.04
N GLY A 156 -13.59 -9.73 5.53
CA GLY A 156 -12.49 -10.28 6.34
C GLY A 156 -11.32 -9.31 6.53
N GLU A 157 -11.16 -8.31 5.66
CA GLU A 157 -10.11 -7.30 5.74
C GLU A 157 -10.66 -5.94 5.33
N LEU A 158 -10.12 -4.88 5.93
CA LEU A 158 -10.53 -3.50 5.65
C LEU A 158 -9.39 -2.73 4.97
N PRO A 159 -9.70 -1.72 4.15
CA PRO A 159 -8.68 -0.82 3.64
C PRO A 159 -7.93 -0.13 4.78
N TYR A 160 -6.65 0.14 4.57
CA TYR A 160 -5.81 0.81 5.55
C TYR A 160 -6.37 2.17 5.96
N GLY A 161 -6.41 2.42 7.28
CA GLY A 161 -6.94 3.66 7.85
C GLY A 161 -8.46 3.70 8.02
N VAL A 162 -9.21 2.66 7.60
CA VAL A 162 -10.65 2.59 7.78
C VAL A 162 -11.00 2.05 9.17
N VAL A 163 -11.82 2.79 9.91
CA VAL A 163 -12.33 2.39 11.22
C VAL A 163 -13.58 1.53 11.04
N LYS A 164 -13.53 0.29 11.55
CA LYS A 164 -14.61 -0.70 11.37
C LYS A 164 -15.98 -0.20 11.87
N SER A 165 -16.03 0.39 13.07
CA SER A 165 -17.28 0.90 13.65
C SER A 165 -17.94 1.96 12.78
N ASP A 166 -17.14 2.85 12.22
CA ASP A 166 -17.64 3.94 11.38
C ASP A 166 -18.14 3.41 10.03
N LEU A 167 -17.44 2.42 9.47
CA LEU A 167 -17.88 1.74 8.26
C LEU A 167 -19.22 1.03 8.46
N VAL A 168 -19.36 0.25 9.53
CA VAL A 168 -20.62 -0.47 9.84
C VAL A 168 -21.77 0.52 10.04
N LYS A 169 -21.54 1.60 10.78
CA LYS A 169 -22.52 2.67 10.96
C LYS A 169 -22.92 3.32 9.64
N ASN A 170 -21.94 3.68 8.81
CA ASN A 170 -22.20 4.29 7.51
C ASN A 170 -23.04 3.38 6.59
N ILE A 171 -22.75 2.07 6.57
CA ILE A 171 -23.55 1.11 5.81
C ILE A 171 -24.99 1.08 6.33
N ALA A 172 -25.18 1.04 7.64
CA ALA A 172 -26.52 1.04 8.26
C ALA A 172 -27.30 2.33 7.91
N ASP A 173 -26.65 3.49 7.96
CA ASP A 173 -27.25 4.77 7.58
C ASP A 173 -27.68 4.78 6.10
N LEU A 174 -26.84 4.27 5.19
CA LEU A 174 -27.18 4.16 3.75
C LEU A 174 -28.35 3.20 3.48
N VAL A 175 -28.48 2.13 4.27
CA VAL A 175 -29.62 1.22 4.19
C VAL A 175 -30.91 1.90 4.69
N ASN A 176 -30.84 2.62 5.80
CA ASN A 176 -31.99 3.37 6.37
C ASN A 176 -32.44 4.49 5.42
N ASP A 177 -31.50 5.17 4.78
CA ASP A 177 -31.76 6.21 3.78
C ASP A 177 -32.22 5.66 2.42
N LYS A 178 -32.33 4.33 2.27
CA LYS A 178 -32.70 3.63 1.02
C LYS A 178 -31.76 3.93 -0.16
N LYS A 179 -30.53 4.32 0.12
CA LYS A 179 -29.48 4.50 -0.91
C LYS A 179 -28.87 3.18 -1.35
N ILE A 180 -28.82 2.21 -0.45
CA ILE A 180 -28.45 0.82 -0.75
C ILE A 180 -29.61 -0.07 -0.33
N GLU A 181 -30.20 -0.74 -1.28
CA GLU A 181 -31.25 -1.71 -1.08
C GLU A 181 -30.69 -3.14 -1.15
N GLY A 182 -31.47 -4.12 -0.69
CA GLY A 182 -31.07 -5.53 -0.78
C GLY A 182 -30.35 -6.07 0.46
N ILE A 183 -30.07 -5.24 1.46
CA ILE A 183 -29.49 -5.66 2.74
C ILE A 183 -30.63 -5.92 3.75
N SER A 184 -30.59 -7.08 4.41
CA SER A 184 -31.55 -7.44 5.47
C SER A 184 -30.99 -7.25 6.88
N GLY A 185 -29.69 -7.36 7.06
CA GLY A 185 -29.03 -7.21 8.34
C GLY A 185 -27.53 -7.00 8.23
N ILE A 186 -26.94 -6.45 9.29
CA ILE A 186 -25.48 -6.27 9.42
C ILE A 186 -25.09 -6.76 10.80
N SER A 187 -24.08 -7.64 10.87
CA SER A 187 -23.57 -8.23 12.10
C SER A 187 -22.05 -8.13 12.15
N ASP A 188 -21.51 -7.55 13.21
CA ASP A 188 -20.08 -7.57 13.51
C ASP A 188 -19.74 -8.77 14.40
N GLN A 189 -19.12 -9.77 13.82
CA GLN A 189 -18.68 -10.99 14.49
C GLN A 189 -17.16 -11.03 14.70
N SER A 190 -16.49 -9.88 14.57
CA SER A 190 -15.05 -9.78 14.74
C SER A 190 -14.62 -10.15 16.15
N LYS A 191 -13.57 -10.95 16.26
CA LYS A 191 -12.88 -11.27 17.52
C LYS A 191 -11.42 -10.79 17.43
N ARG A 192 -10.51 -11.68 17.11
CA ARG A 192 -9.12 -11.36 16.81
C ARG A 192 -8.99 -10.79 15.40
N ASP A 193 -9.70 -11.37 14.46
CA ASP A 193 -9.71 -10.99 13.06
C ASP A 193 -11.03 -10.28 12.72
N VAL A 194 -10.99 -9.42 11.71
CA VAL A 194 -12.18 -8.74 11.20
C VAL A 194 -13.13 -9.74 10.58
N ARG A 195 -14.38 -9.71 10.99
CA ARG A 195 -15.47 -10.48 10.39
C ARG A 195 -16.78 -9.71 10.50
N VAL A 196 -17.11 -8.97 9.47
CA VAL A 196 -18.39 -8.26 9.34
C VAL A 196 -19.23 -8.99 8.31
N ILE A 197 -20.45 -9.36 8.69
CA ILE A 197 -21.39 -10.09 7.84
C ILE A 197 -22.52 -9.15 7.44
N ILE A 198 -22.77 -9.07 6.14
CA ILE A 198 -23.91 -8.34 5.56
C ILE A 198 -24.84 -9.37 4.95
N GLU A 199 -26.02 -9.50 5.55
CA GLU A 199 -27.06 -10.42 5.08
C GLU A 199 -27.83 -9.82 3.92
N ILE A 200 -28.00 -10.59 2.84
CA ILE A 200 -28.68 -10.16 1.64
C ILE A 200 -30.12 -10.65 1.64
N LYS A 201 -31.06 -9.84 1.16
CA LYS A 201 -32.46 -10.23 0.95
C LYS A 201 -32.55 -11.29 -0.15
N ARG A 202 -33.56 -12.16 -0.07
CA ARG A 202 -33.72 -13.29 -1.03
C ARG A 202 -33.90 -12.86 -2.48
N ASP A 203 -34.48 -11.68 -2.70
CA ASP A 203 -34.79 -11.09 -3.99
C ASP A 203 -33.70 -10.14 -4.51
N ALA A 204 -32.58 -10.02 -3.78
CA ALA A 204 -31.48 -9.14 -4.11
C ALA A 204 -30.26 -9.93 -4.62
N ASN A 205 -29.49 -9.30 -5.51
CA ASN A 205 -28.23 -9.84 -6.03
C ASN A 205 -27.05 -9.34 -5.16
N ALA A 206 -26.34 -10.26 -4.53
CA ALA A 206 -25.22 -9.94 -3.65
C ALA A 206 -24.08 -9.20 -4.36
N GLN A 207 -23.80 -9.51 -5.63
CA GLN A 207 -22.75 -8.83 -6.39
C GLN A 207 -23.10 -7.36 -6.65
N VAL A 208 -24.36 -7.06 -6.97
CA VAL A 208 -24.86 -5.68 -7.16
C VAL A 208 -24.76 -4.89 -5.85
N VAL A 209 -25.15 -5.52 -4.74
CA VAL A 209 -25.02 -4.89 -3.42
C VAL A 209 -23.55 -4.62 -3.07
N LEU A 210 -22.64 -5.57 -3.32
CA LEU A 210 -21.21 -5.41 -3.09
C LEU A 210 -20.63 -4.27 -3.95
N ASN A 211 -21.01 -4.16 -5.21
CA ASN A 211 -20.61 -3.07 -6.09
C ASN A 211 -21.07 -1.70 -5.58
N LYS A 212 -22.31 -1.62 -5.08
CA LYS A 212 -22.83 -0.40 -4.44
C LYS A 212 -22.06 -0.06 -3.17
N LEU A 213 -21.72 -1.06 -2.35
CA LEU A 213 -20.91 -0.87 -1.15
C LEU A 213 -19.52 -0.32 -1.48
N TYR A 214 -18.84 -0.83 -2.53
CA TYR A 214 -17.56 -0.27 -2.99
C TYR A 214 -17.69 1.18 -3.48
N LYS A 215 -18.81 1.52 -4.12
CA LYS A 215 -19.03 2.89 -4.65
C LYS A 215 -19.37 3.91 -3.56
N TYR A 216 -20.16 3.54 -2.58
CA TYR A 216 -20.75 4.48 -1.63
C TYR A 216 -20.18 4.42 -0.23
N THR A 217 -19.28 3.47 0.07
CA THR A 217 -18.70 3.30 1.40
C THR A 217 -17.17 3.18 1.35
N ALA A 218 -16.56 3.22 2.53
CA ALA A 218 -15.13 3.02 2.69
C ALA A 218 -14.66 1.54 2.51
N LEU A 219 -15.54 0.63 2.05
CA LEU A 219 -15.10 -0.69 1.55
C LEU A 219 -14.16 -0.57 0.34
N GLN A 220 -14.24 0.51 -0.39
CA GLN A 220 -13.20 0.97 -1.30
C GLN A 220 -12.76 2.36 -0.85
N SER A 221 -11.48 2.52 -0.60
CA SER A 221 -10.86 3.80 -0.26
C SER A 221 -9.67 4.08 -1.15
N SER A 222 -9.15 5.30 -1.10
CA SER A 222 -7.94 5.66 -1.81
C SER A 222 -6.87 6.13 -0.84
N PHE A 223 -5.64 5.64 -1.03
CA PHE A 223 -4.45 6.11 -0.35
C PHE A 223 -3.70 7.06 -1.28
N SER A 224 -3.66 8.34 -0.90
CA SER A 224 -2.94 9.36 -1.69
C SER A 224 -1.48 9.40 -1.24
N VAL A 225 -0.60 8.85 -2.06
CA VAL A 225 0.85 8.86 -1.82
C VAL A 225 1.42 10.25 -2.06
N ASN A 226 2.22 10.72 -1.12
CA ASN A 226 3.04 11.93 -1.24
C ASN A 226 4.36 11.69 -0.48
N SER A 227 5.38 11.27 -1.21
CA SER A 227 6.64 10.77 -0.65
C SER A 227 7.63 11.91 -0.40
N ILE A 228 7.29 12.82 0.51
CA ILE A 228 8.22 13.87 0.95
C ILE A 228 9.00 13.39 2.15
N ALA A 229 10.33 13.44 2.06
CA ALA A 229 11.25 13.13 3.15
C ALA A 229 12.40 14.14 3.20
N LEU A 230 13.12 14.14 4.33
CA LEU A 230 14.31 14.98 4.49
C LEU A 230 15.54 14.25 3.93
N VAL A 231 16.19 14.83 2.95
CA VAL A 231 17.49 14.39 2.43
C VAL A 231 18.52 15.45 2.81
N LYS A 232 19.49 15.07 3.65
CA LYS A 232 20.51 16.01 4.18
C LYS A 232 19.88 17.30 4.76
N GLY A 233 18.79 17.13 5.52
CA GLY A 233 18.05 18.21 6.18
C GLY A 233 17.12 19.03 5.29
N ARG A 234 16.95 18.69 4.00
CA ARG A 234 16.07 19.39 3.06
C ARG A 234 14.90 18.53 2.64
N PRO A 235 13.66 19.05 2.66
CA PRO A 235 12.51 18.31 2.19
C PRO A 235 12.58 18.11 0.67
N MET A 236 12.43 16.88 0.23
CA MET A 236 12.43 16.48 -1.18
C MET A 236 11.30 15.50 -1.46
N LEU A 237 10.70 15.61 -2.63
CA LEU A 237 9.78 14.59 -3.15
C LEU A 237 10.63 13.47 -3.76
N LEU A 238 10.49 12.26 -3.23
CA LEU A 238 11.31 11.11 -3.61
C LEU A 238 10.50 10.08 -4.39
N ASN A 239 11.04 9.58 -5.47
CA ASN A 239 10.56 8.39 -6.14
C ASN A 239 11.13 7.11 -5.47
N LEU A 240 10.76 5.92 -5.95
CA LEU A 240 11.22 4.67 -5.35
C LEU A 240 12.75 4.51 -5.44
N HIS A 241 13.34 4.87 -6.57
CA HIS A 241 14.80 4.81 -6.76
C HIS A 241 15.52 5.71 -5.76
N ASP A 242 15.05 6.96 -5.59
CA ASP A 242 15.66 7.92 -4.67
C ASP A 242 15.60 7.43 -3.22
N MET A 243 14.48 6.83 -2.81
CA MET A 243 14.33 6.28 -1.46
C MET A 243 15.33 5.15 -1.19
N VAL A 244 15.48 4.23 -2.14
CA VAL A 244 16.46 3.13 -2.03
C VAL A 244 17.89 3.67 -2.07
N ALA A 245 18.21 4.57 -3.01
CA ALA A 245 19.55 5.14 -3.17
C ALA A 245 20.00 5.89 -1.92
N ASN A 246 19.15 6.77 -1.37
CA ASN A 246 19.48 7.51 -0.14
C ASN A 246 19.64 6.59 1.07
N PHE A 247 18.85 5.52 1.18
CA PHE A 247 19.04 4.53 2.23
C PHE A 247 20.39 3.82 2.11
N ILE A 248 20.77 3.37 0.91
CA ILE A 248 22.06 2.70 0.69
C ILE A 248 23.24 3.65 0.91
N GLU A 249 23.13 4.93 0.48
CA GLU A 249 24.14 5.97 0.80
C GLU A 249 24.29 6.13 2.31
N HIS A 250 23.19 6.20 3.05
CA HIS A 250 23.20 6.26 4.51
C HIS A 250 23.86 5.01 5.15
N ARG A 251 23.53 3.82 4.65
CA ARG A 251 24.17 2.58 5.13
C ARG A 251 25.67 2.55 4.85
N MET A 252 26.08 3.06 3.69
CA MET A 252 27.51 3.18 3.35
C MET A 252 28.24 4.07 4.36
N ASP A 253 27.67 5.22 4.71
CA ASP A 253 28.24 6.12 5.72
C ASP A 253 28.29 5.46 7.11
N VAL A 254 27.23 4.81 7.54
CA VAL A 254 27.18 4.07 8.82
C VAL A 254 28.27 2.98 8.87
N VAL A 255 28.44 2.20 7.82
CA VAL A 255 29.47 1.15 7.74
C VAL A 255 30.86 1.75 7.80
N ILE A 256 31.14 2.84 7.10
CA ILE A 256 32.43 3.54 7.13
C ILE A 256 32.71 4.06 8.56
N ARG A 257 31.76 4.72 9.18
CA ARG A 257 31.92 5.31 10.53
C ARG A 257 32.10 4.23 11.60
N ARG A 258 31.31 3.16 11.54
CA ARG A 258 31.47 1.99 12.41
C ARG A 258 32.85 1.35 12.24
N THR A 259 33.28 1.16 11.01
CA THR A 259 34.58 0.56 10.71
C THR A 259 35.73 1.42 11.26
N LYS A 260 35.65 2.75 11.11
CA LYS A 260 36.63 3.67 11.69
C LYS A 260 36.66 3.60 13.22
N TYR A 261 35.49 3.48 13.85
CA TYR A 261 35.40 3.33 15.30
C TYR A 261 36.05 2.02 15.77
N ASP A 262 35.65 0.92 15.14
CA ASP A 262 36.18 -0.41 15.48
C ASP A 262 37.69 -0.50 15.22
N LEU A 263 38.19 0.11 14.12
CA LEU A 263 39.61 0.18 13.82
C LEU A 263 40.37 0.94 14.90
N ARG A 264 39.90 2.13 15.30
CA ARG A 264 40.53 2.92 16.36
C ARG A 264 40.59 2.13 17.68
N LYS A 265 39.50 1.45 18.05
CA LYS A 265 39.45 0.61 19.26
C LYS A 265 40.38 -0.60 19.19
N ALA A 266 40.45 -1.25 18.03
CA ALA A 266 41.38 -2.36 17.82
C ALA A 266 42.85 -1.90 17.87
N GLU A 267 43.18 -0.77 17.27
CA GLU A 267 44.52 -0.17 17.31
C GLU A 267 44.90 0.25 18.72
N GLU A 268 44.01 0.93 19.46
CA GLU A 268 44.23 1.29 20.87
C GLU A 268 44.52 0.05 21.75
N ARG A 269 43.77 -1.02 21.56
CA ARG A 269 43.94 -2.28 22.27
C ARG A 269 45.23 -3.02 21.86
N ALA A 270 45.52 -3.09 20.57
CA ALA A 270 46.72 -3.70 20.05
C ALA A 270 47.99 -2.99 20.55
N HIS A 271 47.95 -1.67 20.59
CA HIS A 271 49.05 -0.85 21.12
C HIS A 271 49.38 -1.15 22.60
N ILE A 272 48.34 -1.30 23.45
CA ILE A 272 48.51 -1.72 24.83
C ILE A 272 49.07 -3.15 24.92
N LEU A 273 48.54 -4.08 24.12
CA LEU A 273 49.02 -5.47 24.12
C LEU A 273 50.46 -5.59 23.63
N GLU A 274 50.88 -4.77 22.69
CA GLU A 274 52.30 -4.72 22.23
C GLU A 274 53.21 -4.37 23.39
N GLY A 275 52.88 -3.35 24.19
CA GLY A 275 53.60 -2.99 25.38
C GLY A 275 53.65 -4.11 26.43
N LEU A 276 52.52 -4.77 26.67
CA LEU A 276 52.43 -5.91 27.58
C LEU A 276 53.24 -7.11 27.13
N ILE A 277 53.29 -7.42 25.83
CA ILE A 277 54.11 -8.51 25.26
C ILE A 277 55.58 -8.21 25.44
N ILE A 278 56.04 -6.96 25.17
CA ILE A 278 57.42 -6.53 25.40
C ILE A 278 57.78 -6.73 26.90
N ALA A 279 56.89 -6.36 27.80
CA ALA A 279 57.11 -6.54 29.23
C ALA A 279 57.19 -8.01 29.66
N VAL A 280 56.36 -8.87 29.13
CA VAL A 280 56.33 -10.29 29.47
C VAL A 280 57.54 -11.01 28.90
N ASP A 281 57.97 -10.69 27.68
CA ASP A 281 59.15 -11.25 27.09
C ASP A 281 60.43 -10.80 27.78
N ASN A 282 60.39 -9.73 28.58
CA ASN A 282 61.50 -9.18 29.38
C ASN A 282 61.16 -9.08 30.86
N ILE A 283 60.39 -10.04 31.41
CA ILE A 283 59.75 -9.91 32.71
C ILE A 283 60.73 -9.71 33.88
N ASP A 284 61.87 -10.38 33.87
CA ASP A 284 62.86 -10.26 34.94
C ASP A 284 63.42 -8.83 35.02
N GLU A 285 63.67 -8.18 33.87
CA GLU A 285 64.13 -6.81 33.83
C GLU A 285 63.03 -5.83 34.23
N VAL A 286 61.81 -6.05 33.79
CA VAL A 286 60.64 -5.23 34.18
C VAL A 286 60.46 -5.28 35.70
N VAL A 287 60.45 -6.44 36.30
CA VAL A 287 60.32 -6.61 37.74
C VAL A 287 61.47 -5.92 38.47
N ARG A 288 62.70 -6.02 37.99
CA ARG A 288 63.87 -5.33 38.56
C ARG A 288 63.67 -3.80 38.56
N ILE A 289 63.24 -3.23 37.43
CA ILE A 289 62.98 -1.79 37.27
C ILE A 289 61.88 -1.31 38.23
N ILE A 290 60.74 -2.04 38.27
CA ILE A 290 59.64 -1.68 39.16
C ILE A 290 60.07 -1.70 40.63
N ARG A 291 60.82 -2.74 41.04
CA ARG A 291 61.32 -2.86 42.42
C ARG A 291 62.35 -1.81 42.79
N ALA A 292 63.15 -1.32 41.83
CA ALA A 292 64.13 -0.28 42.01
C ALA A 292 63.54 1.13 42.10
N SER A 293 62.32 1.32 41.63
CA SER A 293 61.61 2.61 41.60
C SER A 293 60.87 2.85 42.89
N ARG A 294 60.87 4.12 43.36
CA ARG A 294 60.22 4.53 44.62
C ARG A 294 58.74 4.79 44.50
N THR A 295 58.28 5.13 43.29
CA THR A 295 56.89 5.46 43.04
C THR A 295 56.44 4.78 41.72
N PRO A 296 55.13 4.51 41.53
CA PRO A 296 54.61 4.01 40.28
C PRO A 296 54.93 4.90 39.07
N ALA A 297 54.92 6.22 39.26
CA ALA A 297 55.26 7.18 38.18
C ALA A 297 56.74 7.08 37.77
N GLU A 298 57.65 6.89 38.73
CA GLU A 298 59.07 6.65 38.45
C GLU A 298 59.28 5.32 37.71
N ALA A 299 58.55 4.28 38.11
CA ALA A 299 58.59 2.99 37.43
C ALA A 299 58.11 3.11 35.95
N GLN A 300 57.03 3.83 35.71
CA GLN A 300 56.54 4.11 34.35
C GLN A 300 57.61 4.81 33.51
N SER A 301 58.17 5.92 34.00
CA SER A 301 59.19 6.68 33.30
C SER A 301 60.44 5.84 33.00
N ASN A 302 60.88 4.99 33.93
CA ASN A 302 62.04 4.11 33.73
C ASN A 302 61.76 3.03 32.68
N LEU A 303 60.54 2.49 32.62
CA LEU A 303 60.11 1.52 31.62
C LEU A 303 60.00 2.16 30.23
N GLU A 304 59.49 3.39 30.16
CA GLU A 304 59.40 4.16 28.90
C GLU A 304 60.80 4.36 28.28
N VAL A 305 61.74 4.82 29.07
CA VAL A 305 63.13 5.05 28.60
C VAL A 305 63.79 3.74 28.20
N ARG A 306 63.61 2.66 28.96
CA ARG A 306 64.31 1.39 28.74
C ARG A 306 63.81 0.62 27.52
N PHE A 307 62.50 0.59 27.31
CA PHE A 307 61.87 -0.23 26.26
C PHE A 307 61.30 0.58 25.09
N GLY A 308 61.43 1.91 25.12
CA GLY A 308 60.86 2.79 24.09
C GLY A 308 59.32 2.81 24.11
N LEU A 309 58.71 2.65 25.30
CA LEU A 309 57.26 2.61 25.48
C LEU A 309 56.70 4.02 25.67
N ASP A 310 55.41 4.17 25.41
CA ASP A 310 54.71 5.38 25.79
C ASP A 310 54.03 5.27 27.17
N ASN A 311 53.36 6.35 27.57
CA ASN A 311 52.71 6.44 28.89
C ASN A 311 51.55 5.44 29.04
N LEU A 312 50.79 5.17 28.00
CA LEU A 312 49.68 4.20 28.03
C LEU A 312 50.18 2.77 28.23
N GLN A 313 51.24 2.42 27.51
CA GLN A 313 51.86 1.10 27.60
C GLN A 313 52.58 0.91 28.95
N SER A 314 53.35 1.88 29.40
CA SER A 314 54.08 1.83 30.69
C SER A 314 53.12 1.74 31.88
N LYS A 315 52.00 2.50 31.84
CA LYS A 315 50.95 2.42 32.82
C LYS A 315 50.29 1.03 32.87
N ALA A 316 49.95 0.48 31.71
CA ALA A 316 49.37 -0.86 31.62
C ALA A 316 50.31 -1.95 32.20
N ILE A 317 51.62 -1.79 32.03
CA ILE A 317 52.61 -2.71 32.59
C ILE A 317 52.66 -2.60 34.12
N VAL A 318 52.69 -1.37 34.67
CA VAL A 318 52.73 -1.15 36.13
C VAL A 318 51.45 -1.62 36.81
N ASP A 319 50.30 -1.47 36.13
CA ASP A 319 48.98 -1.91 36.64
C ASP A 319 48.73 -3.41 36.44
N MET A 320 49.67 -4.16 35.82
CA MET A 320 49.53 -5.58 35.53
C MET A 320 49.54 -6.45 36.79
N ARG A 321 48.56 -7.36 36.86
CA ARG A 321 48.46 -8.31 38.00
C ARG A 321 49.46 -9.46 37.83
N LEU A 322 50.03 -9.94 38.95
CA LEU A 322 50.94 -11.08 38.94
C LEU A 322 50.33 -12.35 38.32
N SER A 323 49.00 -12.54 38.43
CA SER A 323 48.29 -13.64 37.80
C SER A 323 48.35 -13.64 36.28
N GLN A 324 48.65 -12.51 35.64
CA GLN A 324 48.81 -12.37 34.20
C GLN A 324 50.18 -12.85 33.69
N LEU A 325 51.10 -13.15 34.60
CA LEU A 325 52.43 -13.65 34.27
C LEU A 325 52.52 -15.18 34.15
N THR A 326 51.41 -15.90 34.27
CA THR A 326 51.38 -17.34 34.04
C THR A 326 51.55 -17.66 32.56
N GLY A 327 52.21 -18.76 32.23
CA GLY A 327 52.48 -19.14 30.86
C GLY A 327 51.24 -19.24 29.97
N LEU A 328 50.11 -19.71 30.52
CA LEU A 328 48.83 -19.78 29.80
C LEU A 328 48.32 -18.35 29.46
N ARG A 329 48.43 -17.38 30.38
CA ARG A 329 47.99 -16.01 30.17
C ARG A 329 48.86 -15.24 29.18
N ILE A 330 50.15 -15.55 29.14
CA ILE A 330 51.09 -15.01 28.15
C ILE A 330 50.69 -15.44 26.75
N GLU A 331 50.35 -16.71 26.59
CA GLU A 331 49.91 -17.24 25.30
C GLU A 331 48.57 -16.65 24.87
N GLU A 332 47.61 -16.46 25.77
CA GLU A 332 46.36 -15.75 25.53
C GLU A 332 46.58 -14.31 25.03
N LEU A 333 47.49 -13.56 25.63
CA LEU A 333 47.85 -12.19 25.19
C LEU A 333 48.41 -12.18 23.77
N LYS A 334 49.31 -13.09 23.43
CA LYS A 334 49.88 -13.21 22.09
C LYS A 334 48.82 -13.62 21.05
N GLN A 335 47.92 -14.51 21.41
CA GLN A 335 46.79 -14.89 20.52
C GLN A 335 45.79 -13.74 20.33
N GLU A 336 45.49 -12.98 21.41
CA GLU A 336 44.62 -11.78 21.32
C GLU A 336 45.25 -10.75 20.38
N TYR A 337 46.55 -10.48 20.51
CA TYR A 337 47.28 -9.56 19.64
C TYR A 337 47.23 -9.99 18.16
N ALA A 338 47.50 -11.27 17.88
CA ALA A 338 47.42 -11.81 16.51
C ALA A 338 46.02 -11.63 15.89
N LYS A 339 44.97 -11.94 16.65
CA LYS A 339 43.58 -11.75 16.21
C LYS A 339 43.25 -10.29 15.94
N LEU A 340 43.75 -9.39 16.80
CA LEU A 340 43.58 -7.94 16.58
C LEU A 340 44.31 -7.45 15.34
N GLN A 341 45.50 -7.98 15.03
CA GLN A 341 46.23 -7.63 13.79
C GLN A 341 45.46 -8.08 12.53
N GLU A 342 44.90 -9.28 12.55
CA GLU A 342 44.01 -9.76 11.48
C GLU A 342 42.77 -8.87 11.31
N LEU A 343 42.14 -8.49 12.44
CA LEU A 343 40.99 -7.59 12.45
C LEU A 343 41.34 -6.20 11.91
N ILE A 344 42.47 -5.62 12.34
CA ILE A 344 42.95 -4.32 11.85
C ILE A 344 43.20 -4.37 10.33
N GLN A 345 43.81 -5.42 9.84
CA GLN A 345 44.02 -5.61 8.40
C GLN A 345 42.68 -5.65 7.64
N TYR A 346 41.72 -6.45 8.13
CA TYR A 346 40.37 -6.55 7.54
C TYR A 346 39.64 -5.21 7.53
N LEU A 347 39.68 -4.45 8.66
CA LEU A 347 39.01 -3.16 8.76
C LEU A 347 39.65 -2.11 7.83
N ASN A 348 40.97 -2.13 7.67
CA ASN A 348 41.67 -1.27 6.71
C ASN A 348 41.31 -1.63 5.24
N GLU A 349 41.23 -2.91 4.90
CA GLU A 349 40.76 -3.35 3.61
C GLU A 349 39.32 -2.88 3.33
N LEU A 350 38.44 -2.96 4.34
CA LEU A 350 37.05 -2.52 4.23
C LEU A 350 36.95 -1.01 3.98
N LEU A 351 37.79 -0.19 4.65
CA LEU A 351 37.84 1.25 4.41
C LEU A 351 38.35 1.63 3.03
N ASN A 352 39.27 0.84 2.46
CA ASN A 352 39.91 1.14 1.18
C ASN A 352 39.19 0.51 -0.01
N ASN A 353 38.23 -0.40 0.19
CA ASN A 353 37.54 -1.11 -0.87
C ASN A 353 36.02 -0.91 -0.81
N GLU A 354 35.50 -0.15 -1.75
CA GLU A 354 34.08 0.16 -1.84
C GLU A 354 33.23 -1.10 -2.11
N THR A 355 33.69 -2.00 -2.97
CA THR A 355 33.00 -3.25 -3.27
C THR A 355 32.81 -4.11 -2.01
N LYS A 356 33.84 -4.21 -1.16
CA LYS A 356 33.73 -4.95 0.11
C LYS A 356 32.72 -4.31 1.06
N ARG A 357 32.59 -2.99 1.07
CA ARG A 357 31.56 -2.31 1.86
C ARG A 357 30.16 -2.63 1.37
N TYR A 358 29.94 -2.68 0.06
CA TYR A 358 28.67 -3.11 -0.52
C TYR A 358 28.34 -4.56 -0.18
N GLU A 359 29.32 -5.47 -0.20
CA GLU A 359 29.13 -6.86 0.24
C GLU A 359 28.69 -6.94 1.72
N VAL A 360 29.27 -6.13 2.59
CA VAL A 360 28.83 -6.05 3.99
C VAL A 360 27.38 -5.58 4.10
N ILE A 361 27.01 -4.54 3.36
CA ILE A 361 25.63 -4.03 3.34
C ILE A 361 24.65 -5.09 2.83
N GLU A 362 25.00 -5.77 1.73
CA GLU A 362 24.19 -6.85 1.17
C GLU A 362 23.97 -7.98 2.18
N ASN A 363 25.03 -8.45 2.82
CA ASN A 363 24.96 -9.53 3.81
C ASN A 363 24.10 -9.13 5.03
N GLU A 364 24.25 -7.89 5.52
CA GLU A 364 23.44 -7.39 6.62
C GLU A 364 21.95 -7.29 6.26
N LEU A 365 21.62 -6.87 5.04
CA LEU A 365 20.25 -6.84 4.53
C LEU A 365 19.65 -8.24 4.41
N ILE A 366 20.41 -9.19 3.88
CA ILE A 366 19.98 -10.59 3.77
C ILE A 366 19.74 -11.19 5.16
N GLU A 367 20.63 -10.93 6.14
CA GLU A 367 20.44 -11.38 7.53
C GLU A 367 19.12 -10.85 8.13
N ILE A 368 18.80 -9.57 7.91
CA ILE A 368 17.53 -8.98 8.37
C ILE A 368 16.34 -9.65 7.69
N LYS A 369 16.42 -9.89 6.38
CA LYS A 369 15.36 -10.60 5.64
C LYS A 369 15.12 -11.99 6.19
N GLU A 370 16.18 -12.79 6.39
CA GLU A 370 16.06 -14.16 6.90
C GLU A 370 15.44 -14.24 8.30
N LYS A 371 15.72 -13.24 9.14
CA LYS A 371 15.22 -13.19 10.53
C LYS A 371 13.80 -12.65 10.69
N TYR A 372 13.39 -11.72 9.85
CA TYR A 372 12.21 -10.89 10.12
C TYR A 372 11.23 -10.77 8.96
N ALA A 373 11.54 -11.26 7.75
CA ALA A 373 10.61 -11.17 6.63
C ALA A 373 9.37 -12.03 6.86
N ASP A 374 8.23 -11.51 6.45
CA ASP A 374 6.94 -12.17 6.44
C ASP A 374 6.31 -12.15 5.04
N GLU A 375 5.24 -12.89 4.86
CA GLU A 375 4.52 -12.92 3.59
C GLU A 375 3.72 -11.63 3.36
N ARG A 376 3.55 -11.28 2.09
CA ARG A 376 2.70 -10.16 1.66
C ARG A 376 1.25 -10.38 2.10
N ARG A 377 0.65 -9.37 2.71
CA ARG A 377 -0.74 -9.37 3.18
C ARG A 377 -1.69 -8.79 2.15
N THR A 378 -1.29 -7.70 1.50
CA THR A 378 -2.13 -6.97 0.53
C THR A 378 -2.07 -7.65 -0.83
N ARG A 379 -3.22 -8.02 -1.40
CA ARG A 379 -3.34 -8.57 -2.74
C ARG A 379 -3.21 -7.46 -3.79
N ILE A 380 -2.80 -7.81 -5.00
CA ILE A 380 -2.63 -6.88 -6.12
C ILE A 380 -3.45 -7.37 -7.30
N ILE A 381 -4.40 -6.56 -7.74
CA ILE A 381 -5.14 -6.73 -9.01
C ILE A 381 -4.67 -5.64 -9.95
N LYS A 382 -3.88 -6.02 -10.96
CA LYS A 382 -3.23 -5.05 -11.86
C LYS A 382 -4.21 -4.35 -12.81
N MET A 383 -5.25 -5.04 -13.28
CA MET A 383 -6.26 -4.48 -14.15
C MET A 383 -7.50 -4.08 -13.33
N ALA A 384 -7.76 -2.77 -13.26
CA ALA A 384 -9.02 -2.28 -12.72
C ALA A 384 -10.02 -2.20 -13.88
N THR A 385 -11.16 -2.85 -13.74
CA THR A 385 -12.33 -2.50 -14.54
C THR A 385 -12.96 -1.25 -13.95
N GLU A 386 -13.15 -0.22 -14.77
CA GLU A 386 -13.95 0.93 -14.34
C GLU A 386 -15.36 0.45 -13.95
N PHE A 387 -15.96 1.09 -12.94
CA PHE A 387 -17.34 0.81 -12.59
C PHE A 387 -18.22 1.13 -13.79
N ASN A 388 -18.70 0.10 -14.45
CA ASN A 388 -19.79 0.27 -15.42
C ASN A 388 -21.06 0.61 -14.63
N PRO A 389 -21.80 1.68 -14.95
CA PRO A 389 -23.09 1.94 -14.33
C PRO A 389 -24.03 0.73 -14.33
N GLU A 390 -23.93 -0.15 -15.33
CA GLU A 390 -24.68 -1.40 -15.42
C GLU A 390 -24.41 -2.36 -14.25
N ASP A 391 -23.18 -2.38 -13.70
CA ASP A 391 -22.79 -3.22 -12.55
C ASP A 391 -23.54 -2.85 -11.24
N MET A 392 -24.23 -1.71 -11.23
CA MET A 392 -25.02 -1.23 -10.10
C MET A 392 -26.49 -1.69 -10.13
N TYR A 393 -26.88 -2.34 -11.20
CA TYR A 393 -28.25 -2.80 -11.40
C TYR A 393 -28.23 -4.27 -11.81
N ALA A 394 -29.09 -5.08 -11.17
CA ALA A 394 -29.36 -6.43 -11.66
C ALA A 394 -30.07 -6.32 -13.02
N ASP A 395 -29.77 -7.24 -13.95
CA ASP A 395 -30.41 -7.25 -15.25
C ASP A 395 -31.81 -7.89 -15.21
N ASP A 396 -32.66 -7.31 -14.38
CA ASP A 396 -34.04 -7.76 -14.16
C ASP A 396 -34.95 -7.37 -15.32
N ASP A 397 -35.98 -8.17 -15.52
CA ASP A 397 -37.04 -7.87 -16.47
C ASP A 397 -37.94 -6.74 -15.98
N MET A 398 -38.07 -5.71 -16.80
CA MET A 398 -38.86 -4.52 -16.54
C MET A 398 -39.98 -4.32 -17.53
N VAL A 399 -41.07 -3.73 -17.08
CA VAL A 399 -42.13 -3.22 -17.90
C VAL A 399 -42.03 -1.70 -17.98
N ILE A 400 -41.79 -1.19 -19.18
CA ILE A 400 -41.73 0.24 -19.46
C ILE A 400 -43.07 0.68 -19.97
N THR A 401 -43.67 1.65 -19.33
CA THR A 401 -44.95 2.23 -19.75
C THR A 401 -44.75 3.69 -20.13
N ILE A 402 -45.34 4.07 -21.27
CA ILE A 402 -45.31 5.43 -21.77
C ILE A 402 -46.76 5.87 -21.99
N SER A 403 -47.14 6.98 -21.40
CA SER A 403 -48.47 7.53 -21.58
C SER A 403 -48.60 8.45 -22.79
N HIS A 404 -49.79 8.72 -23.22
CA HIS A 404 -50.08 9.62 -24.35
C HIS A 404 -49.53 11.04 -24.12
N LEU A 405 -49.55 11.53 -22.90
CA LEU A 405 -48.94 12.82 -22.56
C LEU A 405 -47.41 12.77 -22.33
N GLY A 406 -46.77 11.62 -22.62
CA GLY A 406 -45.31 11.47 -22.58
C GLY A 406 -44.74 11.23 -21.20
N TYR A 407 -45.50 10.67 -20.27
CA TYR A 407 -44.96 10.21 -18.97
C TYR A 407 -44.42 8.81 -19.11
N ILE A 408 -43.19 8.59 -18.65
CA ILE A 408 -42.49 7.30 -18.74
C ILE A 408 -42.12 6.81 -17.33
N LYS A 409 -42.21 5.50 -17.12
CA LYS A 409 -41.66 4.80 -15.94
C LYS A 409 -41.28 3.37 -16.29
N ARG A 410 -40.44 2.78 -15.44
CA ARG A 410 -40.20 1.33 -15.42
C ARG A 410 -40.81 0.72 -14.18
N THR A 411 -41.32 -0.49 -14.28
CA THR A 411 -41.90 -1.27 -13.18
C THR A 411 -41.36 -2.70 -13.28
N PRO A 412 -40.86 -3.30 -12.17
CA PRO A 412 -40.42 -4.69 -12.20
C PRO A 412 -41.52 -5.63 -12.72
N LEU A 413 -41.13 -6.56 -13.58
CA LEU A 413 -42.10 -7.52 -14.15
C LEU A 413 -42.77 -8.36 -13.06
N THR A 414 -42.10 -8.56 -11.93
CA THR A 414 -42.63 -9.29 -10.75
C THR A 414 -43.84 -8.64 -10.12
N GLU A 415 -44.08 -7.34 -10.35
CA GLU A 415 -45.31 -6.66 -9.87
C GLU A 415 -46.56 -7.04 -10.70
N PHE A 416 -46.35 -7.68 -11.86
CA PHE A 416 -47.46 -8.12 -12.76
C PHE A 416 -47.71 -9.61 -12.53
N ARG A 417 -48.95 -9.95 -12.15
CA ARG A 417 -49.35 -11.36 -12.01
C ARG A 417 -49.88 -11.90 -13.34
N GLN A 418 -49.55 -13.13 -13.64
CA GLN A 418 -50.13 -13.84 -14.79
C GLN A 418 -51.66 -13.99 -14.57
N GLN A 419 -52.44 -13.52 -15.52
CA GLN A 419 -53.89 -13.55 -15.46
C GLN A 419 -54.43 -14.88 -15.96
N GLY A 420 -55.27 -15.55 -15.14
CA GLY A 420 -56.00 -16.72 -15.54
C GLY A 420 -57.28 -16.37 -16.33
N ARG A 421 -57.94 -17.39 -16.91
CA ARG A 421 -59.22 -17.23 -17.60
C ARG A 421 -60.29 -16.68 -16.60
N GLY A 422 -60.99 -15.59 -16.97
CA GLY A 422 -62.01 -14.96 -16.16
C GLY A 422 -61.50 -13.92 -15.14
N GLY A 423 -60.21 -13.52 -15.20
CA GLY A 423 -59.67 -12.47 -14.33
C GLY A 423 -60.08 -11.05 -14.74
N VAL A 424 -60.11 -10.14 -13.78
CA VAL A 424 -60.57 -8.74 -13.92
C VAL A 424 -59.54 -7.81 -14.58
N GLY A 425 -58.36 -8.28 -15.01
CA GLY A 425 -57.30 -7.45 -15.54
C GLY A 425 -56.55 -6.64 -14.44
N ALA A 426 -55.39 -6.08 -14.81
CA ALA A 426 -54.61 -5.25 -13.91
C ALA A 426 -54.29 -3.91 -14.58
N LYS A 427 -54.47 -2.79 -13.86
CA LYS A 427 -54.02 -1.47 -14.34
C LYS A 427 -52.51 -1.39 -14.30
N ALA A 428 -51.88 -1.02 -15.43
CA ALA A 428 -50.44 -0.88 -15.52
C ALA A 428 -49.91 0.47 -14.98
N SER A 429 -50.78 1.48 -14.88
CA SER A 429 -50.43 2.81 -14.34
C SER A 429 -51.67 3.59 -13.94
N ALA A 430 -51.51 4.55 -13.03
CA ALA A 430 -52.49 5.59 -12.80
C ALA A 430 -52.27 6.71 -13.83
N ALA A 431 -53.27 7.01 -14.63
CA ALA A 431 -53.25 8.13 -15.57
C ALA A 431 -53.92 9.38 -14.96
N ARG A 432 -53.68 10.56 -15.52
CA ARG A 432 -54.49 11.75 -15.29
C ARG A 432 -55.80 11.60 -16.03
N ASP A 433 -56.81 12.42 -15.67
CA ASP A 433 -58.16 12.28 -16.25
C ASP A 433 -58.25 12.33 -17.78
N GLU A 434 -57.22 12.91 -18.44
CA GLU A 434 -57.14 13.01 -19.89
C GLU A 434 -55.94 12.21 -20.50
N ASP A 435 -55.27 11.32 -19.72
CA ASP A 435 -54.11 10.57 -20.13
C ASP A 435 -54.36 9.05 -20.08
N PHE A 436 -53.73 8.31 -20.93
CA PHE A 436 -53.83 6.85 -21.00
C PHE A 436 -52.44 6.24 -21.36
N ILE A 437 -52.22 4.96 -21.05
CA ILE A 437 -51.02 4.24 -21.46
C ILE A 437 -51.14 3.94 -22.92
N GLU A 438 -50.23 4.50 -23.72
CA GLU A 438 -50.16 4.34 -25.15
C GLU A 438 -49.20 3.21 -25.54
N TYR A 439 -48.08 3.09 -24.85
CA TYR A 439 -47.06 2.08 -25.15
C TYR A 439 -46.66 1.30 -23.89
N VAL A 440 -46.46 -0.02 -24.09
CA VAL A 440 -45.94 -0.95 -23.07
C VAL A 440 -44.83 -1.77 -23.73
N HIS A 441 -43.63 -1.72 -23.15
CA HIS A 441 -42.49 -2.50 -23.61
C HIS A 441 -41.95 -3.34 -22.45
N GLN A 442 -41.60 -4.59 -22.77
CA GLN A 442 -40.79 -5.41 -21.86
C GLN A 442 -39.33 -5.25 -22.27
N ALA A 443 -38.45 -4.94 -21.35
CA ALA A 443 -37.02 -4.81 -21.59
C ALA A 443 -36.26 -5.17 -20.32
N ASN A 444 -35.00 -5.61 -20.47
CA ASN A 444 -34.11 -5.84 -19.33
C ASN A 444 -33.54 -4.52 -18.81
N MET A 445 -33.10 -4.50 -17.59
CA MET A 445 -32.55 -3.31 -16.93
C MET A 445 -31.36 -2.71 -17.68
N HIS A 446 -30.49 -3.55 -18.28
CA HIS A 446 -29.32 -3.12 -19.05
C HIS A 446 -29.61 -2.74 -20.50
N SER A 447 -30.86 -2.96 -20.97
CA SER A 447 -31.27 -2.60 -22.33
C SER A 447 -31.25 -1.09 -22.53
N THR A 448 -31.19 -0.68 -23.79
CA THR A 448 -31.26 0.73 -24.21
C THR A 448 -32.61 1.01 -24.85
N MET A 449 -33.31 2.03 -24.41
CA MET A 449 -34.48 2.57 -25.11
C MET A 449 -34.05 3.63 -26.09
N MET A 450 -34.49 3.49 -27.34
CA MET A 450 -34.33 4.45 -28.43
C MET A 450 -35.61 5.20 -28.68
N PHE A 451 -35.54 6.51 -28.80
CA PHE A 451 -36.67 7.43 -29.00
C PHE A 451 -36.45 8.18 -30.32
N PHE A 452 -37.31 7.97 -31.30
CA PHE A 452 -37.27 8.64 -32.59
C PHE A 452 -38.28 9.77 -32.60
N THR A 453 -37.89 10.93 -33.10
CA THR A 453 -38.74 12.12 -33.19
C THR A 453 -39.26 12.36 -34.60
N GLU A 454 -40.32 13.15 -34.73
CA GLU A 454 -40.89 13.55 -36.02
C GLU A 454 -39.90 14.28 -36.92
N GLN A 455 -38.94 15.02 -36.31
CA GLN A 455 -37.88 15.72 -37.05
C GLN A 455 -36.68 14.82 -37.40
N GLY A 456 -36.77 13.50 -37.14
CA GLY A 456 -35.73 12.53 -37.47
C GLY A 456 -34.55 12.49 -36.50
N ARG A 457 -34.72 12.96 -35.27
CA ARG A 457 -33.73 12.86 -34.22
C ARG A 457 -33.89 11.57 -33.45
N LEU A 458 -32.77 11.10 -32.89
CA LEU A 458 -32.72 9.90 -32.07
C LEU A 458 -32.09 10.24 -30.69
N TYR A 459 -32.74 9.76 -29.64
CA TYR A 459 -32.25 9.82 -28.27
C TYR A 459 -32.17 8.42 -27.68
N TRP A 460 -31.16 8.18 -26.82
CA TRP A 460 -30.93 6.94 -26.11
C TRP A 460 -31.07 7.16 -24.61
N ILE A 461 -31.75 6.23 -23.93
CA ILE A 461 -31.79 6.17 -22.48
C ILE A 461 -31.60 4.71 -22.08
N LYS A 462 -30.73 4.47 -21.13
CA LYS A 462 -30.62 3.15 -20.51
C LYS A 462 -31.86 2.88 -19.65
N VAL A 463 -32.35 1.64 -19.65
CA VAL A 463 -33.55 1.29 -18.87
C VAL A 463 -33.38 1.60 -17.40
N TYR A 464 -32.18 1.40 -16.84
CA TYR A 464 -31.87 1.74 -15.45
C TYR A 464 -31.95 3.26 -15.15
N ASP A 465 -31.83 4.14 -16.12
CA ASP A 465 -31.99 5.58 -15.96
C ASP A 465 -33.47 6.03 -16.00
N ILE A 466 -34.38 5.17 -16.46
CA ILE A 466 -35.81 5.44 -16.44
C ILE A 466 -36.29 5.35 -14.99
N PRO A 467 -37.08 6.34 -14.50
CA PRO A 467 -37.53 6.34 -13.10
C PRO A 467 -38.37 5.10 -12.80
N GLU A 468 -38.03 4.45 -11.69
CA GLU A 468 -38.79 3.33 -11.17
C GLU A 468 -40.08 3.80 -10.53
N GLY A 469 -41.13 3.07 -10.77
CA GLY A 469 -42.43 3.37 -10.21
C GLY A 469 -43.25 2.11 -10.01
N ASN A 470 -44.06 2.08 -8.95
CA ASN A 470 -45.04 1.02 -8.76
C ASN A 470 -46.19 1.17 -9.78
N ARG A 471 -47.09 0.19 -9.83
CA ARG A 471 -48.25 0.20 -10.73
C ARG A 471 -49.17 1.43 -10.60
N GLN A 472 -49.17 2.12 -9.47
CA GLN A 472 -50.01 3.29 -9.22
C GLN A 472 -49.30 4.62 -9.50
N SER A 473 -48.00 4.65 -9.70
CA SER A 473 -47.23 5.87 -9.99
C SER A 473 -47.45 6.37 -11.42
N LYS A 474 -47.37 7.68 -11.60
CA LYS A 474 -47.57 8.36 -12.90
C LYS A 474 -46.29 8.38 -13.76
N GLY A 475 -45.11 8.13 -13.17
CA GLY A 475 -43.82 8.30 -13.85
C GLY A 475 -43.35 9.76 -13.96
N ARG A 476 -42.37 10.00 -14.81
CA ARG A 476 -41.81 11.33 -15.11
C ARG A 476 -42.04 11.70 -16.56
N ALA A 477 -42.18 13.00 -16.84
CA ALA A 477 -42.29 13.48 -18.21
C ALA A 477 -41.00 13.21 -18.99
N LEU A 478 -41.08 12.62 -20.13
CA LEU A 478 -39.95 12.25 -21.00
C LEU A 478 -39.10 13.47 -21.38
N GLN A 479 -39.73 14.66 -21.50
CA GLN A 479 -39.04 15.94 -21.77
C GLN A 479 -38.03 16.33 -20.66
N ASN A 480 -38.17 15.80 -19.45
CA ASN A 480 -37.21 16.00 -18.36
C ASN A 480 -36.04 15.02 -18.37
N MET A 481 -36.08 14.04 -19.27
CA MET A 481 -35.09 12.96 -19.36
C MET A 481 -34.24 13.04 -20.63
N ILE A 482 -34.84 13.52 -21.72
CA ILE A 482 -34.18 13.73 -23.01
C ILE A 482 -34.36 15.20 -23.45
N ASN A 483 -33.30 15.77 -24.03
CA ASN A 483 -33.31 17.18 -24.44
C ASN A 483 -34.02 17.33 -25.79
N ILE A 484 -35.36 17.12 -25.81
CA ILE A 484 -36.19 17.30 -27.01
C ILE A 484 -36.27 18.79 -27.34
N GLN A 485 -36.06 19.13 -28.61
CA GLN A 485 -36.20 20.52 -29.07
C GLN A 485 -37.65 20.98 -29.00
N LYS A 486 -37.82 22.28 -28.74
CA LYS A 486 -39.15 22.90 -28.67
C LYS A 486 -39.87 22.72 -30.05
N GLY A 487 -41.03 22.07 -29.98
CA GLY A 487 -41.86 21.80 -31.18
C GLY A 487 -41.61 20.44 -31.86
N ASP A 488 -40.66 19.63 -31.34
CA ASP A 488 -40.47 18.25 -31.81
C ASP A 488 -41.22 17.28 -30.89
N LYS A 489 -41.62 16.13 -31.42
CA LYS A 489 -42.37 15.08 -30.72
C LYS A 489 -41.74 13.73 -30.97
N VAL A 490 -41.72 12.88 -29.94
CA VAL A 490 -41.36 11.48 -30.10
C VAL A 490 -42.48 10.73 -30.79
N CYS A 491 -42.18 10.03 -31.88
CA CYS A 491 -43.13 9.31 -32.68
C CYS A 491 -42.93 7.77 -32.69
N ALA A 492 -41.74 7.32 -32.25
CA ALA A 492 -41.49 5.88 -32.17
C ALA A 492 -40.53 5.54 -31.03
N PHE A 493 -40.74 4.39 -30.45
CA PHE A 493 -39.94 3.85 -29.33
C PHE A 493 -39.52 2.44 -29.67
N ILE A 494 -38.29 2.09 -29.38
CA ILE A 494 -37.79 0.72 -29.54
C ILE A 494 -36.81 0.41 -28.43
N HIS A 495 -36.81 -0.79 -27.89
CA HIS A 495 -35.77 -1.27 -27.01
C HIS A 495 -34.74 -2.09 -27.77
N VAL A 496 -33.48 -1.94 -27.42
CA VAL A 496 -32.33 -2.65 -27.94
C VAL A 496 -31.61 -3.34 -26.80
N LYS A 497 -31.38 -4.64 -26.94
CA LYS A 497 -30.88 -5.47 -25.84
C LYS A 497 -29.47 -5.08 -25.39
N ASN A 498 -28.56 -4.93 -26.34
CA ASN A 498 -27.18 -4.56 -26.06
C ASN A 498 -26.51 -3.90 -27.27
N LEU A 499 -26.16 -2.62 -27.14
CA LEU A 499 -25.43 -1.89 -28.19
C LEU A 499 -23.91 -2.09 -28.14
N ASN A 500 -23.37 -2.70 -27.06
CA ASN A 500 -21.97 -3.01 -26.93
C ASN A 500 -21.59 -4.42 -27.43
N ASP A 501 -22.58 -5.25 -27.72
CA ASP A 501 -22.41 -6.58 -28.31
C ASP A 501 -22.35 -6.47 -29.85
N GLN A 502 -21.13 -6.59 -30.39
CA GLN A 502 -20.89 -6.42 -31.82
C GLN A 502 -21.66 -7.47 -32.66
N GLU A 503 -21.75 -8.72 -32.20
CA GLU A 503 -22.49 -9.78 -32.91
C GLU A 503 -23.98 -9.46 -32.94
N TYR A 504 -24.54 -8.94 -31.83
CA TYR A 504 -25.92 -8.50 -31.79
C TYR A 504 -26.15 -7.32 -32.72
N VAL A 505 -25.29 -6.31 -32.73
CA VAL A 505 -25.40 -5.10 -33.54
C VAL A 505 -25.30 -5.41 -35.03
N ASP A 506 -24.40 -6.32 -35.45
CA ASP A 506 -24.18 -6.68 -36.83
C ASP A 506 -25.36 -7.52 -37.43
N ASN A 507 -26.06 -8.27 -36.57
CA ASN A 507 -27.16 -9.14 -36.98
C ASN A 507 -28.53 -8.46 -36.90
N HIS A 508 -28.62 -7.20 -36.45
CA HIS A 508 -29.90 -6.50 -36.34
C HIS A 508 -29.98 -5.27 -37.23
N TYR A 509 -31.21 -4.99 -37.68
CA TYR A 509 -31.53 -3.87 -38.56
C TYR A 509 -32.72 -3.09 -38.04
N LEU A 510 -32.74 -1.78 -38.29
CA LEU A 510 -33.89 -0.91 -38.09
C LEU A 510 -34.60 -0.71 -39.42
N ILE A 511 -35.91 -0.89 -39.43
CA ILE A 511 -36.76 -0.61 -40.58
C ILE A 511 -37.62 0.61 -40.25
N PHE A 512 -37.53 1.62 -41.08
CA PHE A 512 -38.31 2.84 -40.96
C PHE A 512 -39.37 2.85 -42.08
N ALA A 513 -40.60 3.14 -41.70
CA ALA A 513 -41.70 3.38 -42.64
C ALA A 513 -42.30 4.76 -42.34
N THR A 514 -42.39 5.62 -43.35
CA THR A 514 -42.98 6.95 -43.23
C THR A 514 -44.45 6.96 -43.56
N LYS A 515 -45.15 7.99 -43.15
CA LYS A 515 -46.56 8.21 -43.48
C LYS A 515 -46.84 8.24 -45.00
N ASP A 516 -45.85 8.70 -45.77
CA ASP A 516 -45.93 8.82 -47.22
C ASP A 516 -45.53 7.51 -47.95
N GLY A 517 -45.39 6.40 -47.24
CA GLY A 517 -45.13 5.06 -47.79
C GLY A 517 -43.66 4.79 -48.14
N LEU A 518 -42.72 5.66 -47.76
CA LEU A 518 -41.30 5.41 -47.93
C LEU A 518 -40.80 4.45 -46.85
N MET A 519 -40.02 3.45 -47.28
CA MET A 519 -39.38 2.48 -46.38
C MET A 519 -37.88 2.49 -46.54
N LYS A 520 -37.18 2.40 -45.41
CA LYS A 520 -35.71 2.31 -45.35
C LYS A 520 -35.29 1.24 -44.35
N LYS A 521 -34.36 0.37 -44.76
CA LYS A 521 -33.66 -0.58 -43.87
C LYS A 521 -32.26 -0.07 -43.61
N THR A 522 -31.85 0.00 -42.35
CA THR A 522 -30.53 0.47 -41.94
C THR A 522 -29.96 -0.50 -40.88
N THR A 523 -28.65 -0.73 -40.91
CA THR A 523 -28.00 -1.56 -39.90
C THR A 523 -28.11 -0.92 -38.53
N LEU A 524 -28.24 -1.71 -37.49
CA LEU A 524 -28.27 -1.22 -36.11
C LEU A 524 -26.96 -0.51 -35.74
N GLU A 525 -25.82 -0.91 -36.34
CA GLU A 525 -24.52 -0.26 -36.13
C GLU A 525 -24.57 1.25 -36.41
N SER A 526 -25.32 1.69 -37.42
CA SER A 526 -25.48 3.12 -37.74
C SER A 526 -26.04 3.95 -36.58
N TYR A 527 -26.62 3.29 -35.58
CA TYR A 527 -27.25 3.88 -34.40
C TYR A 527 -26.64 3.40 -33.07
N SER A 528 -25.54 2.64 -33.10
CA SER A 528 -24.94 2.04 -31.92
C SER A 528 -24.07 3.02 -31.10
N ARG A 529 -23.65 4.14 -31.72
CA ARG A 529 -22.73 5.11 -31.10
C ARG A 529 -23.43 6.45 -30.95
N PRO A 530 -24.06 6.71 -29.78
CA PRO A 530 -24.64 8.01 -29.50
C PRO A 530 -23.56 9.11 -29.52
N ARG A 531 -23.84 10.22 -30.16
CA ARG A 531 -23.00 11.43 -30.03
C ARG A 531 -23.48 12.21 -28.83
N ALA A 532 -22.50 12.66 -27.99
CA ALA A 532 -22.76 13.48 -26.80
C ALA A 532 -23.43 14.81 -27.13
#